data_439f52d59d7e461c224ca7451f587c9b
#
_entry.id   439f52d59d7e461c224ca7451f587c9b
#
_cell.length_a   1.000
_cell.length_b   1.000
_cell.length_c   1.000
_cell.angle_alpha   90.00
_cell.angle_beta   90.00
_cell.angle_gamma   90.00
#
_symmetry.space_group_name_H-M   'P 1'
#
loop_
_entity.id
_entity.type
_entity.pdbx_description
1 polymer ?
#
loop_
_entity_poly.entity_id
_entity_poly.type
_entity_poly.pdbx_seq_one_letter_code
_entity_poly.pdbx_strand_id
1 'polypeptide(L)'
;MSIKSVKEQFDKIAPDLEILEFNEPTATVEQAANVHNVEPGQIVKTIALVLDKPILLMTAGDVKIDNKKYKDFFKKKAKMLSADDTLTCTTHPVGGVCPFGLPVKIDIYADKSLIAYDLVIPAAGSRNSSVKIQRKRLFEMTKAVIVD
;
A
#
# COMPACT_ATOMS: atom_id res chain seq x y z
N MET A 1 12.94 -10.91 4.29
CA MET A 1 12.52 -9.81 5.19
C MET A 1 11.93 -8.69 4.36
N SER A 2 10.75 -8.25 4.72
CA SER A 2 9.95 -7.36 3.87
C SER A 2 10.58 -5.97 3.65
N ILE A 3 11.10 -5.34 4.70
CA ILE A 3 11.76 -4.04 4.54
C ILE A 3 13.02 -4.16 3.67
N LYS A 4 13.71 -5.28 3.75
CA LYS A 4 14.87 -5.57 2.92
C LYS A 4 14.49 -5.64 1.43
N SER A 5 13.39 -6.32 1.11
CA SER A 5 12.94 -6.42 -0.29
C SER A 5 12.53 -5.07 -0.86
N VAL A 6 11.95 -4.20 -0.05
CA VAL A 6 11.62 -2.83 -0.46
C VAL A 6 12.91 -2.04 -0.73
N LYS A 7 13.88 -2.11 0.17
CA LYS A 7 15.18 -1.45 -0.01
C LYS A 7 15.88 -1.92 -1.29
N GLU A 8 15.88 -3.22 -1.54
CA GLU A 8 16.48 -3.78 -2.75
C GLU A 8 15.82 -3.24 -4.03
N GLN A 9 14.50 -3.16 -4.05
CA GLN A 9 13.79 -2.58 -5.18
C GLN A 9 14.12 -1.09 -5.37
N PHE A 10 14.12 -0.32 -4.29
CA PHE A 10 14.40 1.12 -4.36
C PHE A 10 15.83 1.39 -4.81
N ASP A 11 16.80 0.58 -4.38
CA ASP A 11 18.18 0.72 -4.82
C ASP A 11 18.31 0.53 -6.35
N LYS A 12 17.48 -0.31 -6.94
CA LYS A 12 17.50 -0.56 -8.38
C LYS A 12 16.78 0.49 -9.20
N ILE A 13 15.58 0.92 -8.77
CA ILE A 13 14.70 1.74 -9.61
C ILE A 13 14.41 3.13 -9.04
N ALA A 14 14.67 3.36 -7.76
CA ALA A 14 14.34 4.61 -7.09
C ALA A 14 15.30 4.90 -5.94
N PRO A 15 16.62 5.02 -6.21
CA PRO A 15 17.61 5.17 -5.14
C PRO A 15 17.50 6.48 -4.36
N ASP A 16 16.74 7.45 -4.86
CA ASP A 16 16.46 8.71 -4.18
C ASP A 16 15.35 8.60 -3.13
N LEU A 17 14.56 7.53 -3.15
CA LEU A 17 13.51 7.33 -2.14
C LEU A 17 14.12 6.76 -0.86
N GLU A 18 13.80 7.41 0.26
CA GLU A 18 14.29 7.02 1.57
C GLU A 18 13.20 6.30 2.34
N ILE A 19 13.54 5.12 2.88
CA ILE A 19 12.65 4.40 3.78
C ILE A 19 12.88 4.96 5.18
N LEU A 20 11.81 5.48 5.78
CA LEU A 20 11.84 6.06 7.11
C LEU A 20 11.43 4.99 8.13
N GLU A 21 12.29 4.71 9.09
CA GLU A 21 12.02 3.79 10.19
C GLU A 21 11.84 4.59 11.47
N PHE A 22 10.81 4.26 12.24
CA PHE A 22 10.46 4.97 13.45
C PHE A 22 10.52 4.05 14.67
N ASN A 23 10.75 4.63 15.85
CA ASN A 23 10.62 3.89 17.11
C ASN A 23 9.15 3.62 17.45
N GLU A 24 8.27 4.46 16.94
CA GLU A 24 6.82 4.35 17.13
C GLU A 24 6.19 3.55 16.00
N PRO A 25 5.08 2.82 16.26
CA PRO A 25 4.41 2.07 15.20
C PRO A 25 3.72 2.98 14.18
N THR A 26 3.72 2.56 12.93
CA THR A 26 3.00 3.22 11.83
C THR A 26 2.07 2.21 11.13
N ALA A 27 1.60 1.21 11.86
CA ALA A 27 0.82 0.10 11.31
C ALA A 27 -0.62 0.48 11.00
N THR A 28 -1.19 1.45 11.71
CA THR A 28 -2.52 1.98 11.43
C THR A 28 -2.42 3.35 10.76
N VAL A 29 -3.49 3.75 10.08
CA VAL A 29 -3.56 5.07 9.46
C VAL A 29 -3.35 6.18 10.49
N GLU A 30 -3.99 6.07 11.66
CA GLU A 30 -3.86 7.07 12.72
C GLU A 30 -2.44 7.16 13.24
N GLN A 31 -1.80 6.02 13.50
CA GLN A 31 -0.40 5.98 13.95
C GLN A 31 0.52 6.64 12.92
N ALA A 32 0.38 6.25 11.65
CA ALA A 32 1.22 6.81 10.59
C ALA A 32 0.99 8.31 10.40
N ALA A 33 -0.26 8.76 10.41
CA ALA A 33 -0.59 10.16 10.27
C ALA A 33 0.00 11.01 11.42
N ASN A 34 -0.06 10.50 12.64
CA ASN A 34 0.51 11.18 13.82
C ASN A 34 2.03 11.28 13.72
N VAL A 35 2.71 10.19 13.38
CA VAL A 35 4.18 10.17 13.28
C VAL A 35 4.67 11.12 12.20
N HIS A 36 4.01 11.13 11.05
CA HIS A 36 4.37 12.01 9.93
C HIS A 36 3.80 13.44 10.05
N ASN A 37 2.89 13.66 10.99
CA ASN A 37 2.20 14.95 11.17
C ASN A 37 1.50 15.40 9.88
N VAL A 38 0.69 14.52 9.32
CA VAL A 38 -0.06 14.74 8.07
C VAL A 38 -1.52 14.37 8.25
N GLU A 39 -2.33 14.68 7.24
CA GLU A 39 -3.73 14.27 7.22
C GLU A 39 -3.85 12.75 7.02
N PRO A 40 -4.83 12.09 7.67
CA PRO A 40 -5.04 10.65 7.47
C PRO A 40 -5.22 10.25 6.01
N GLY A 41 -5.83 11.09 5.19
CA GLY A 41 -6.02 10.82 3.76
C GLY A 41 -4.73 10.73 2.96
N GLN A 42 -3.63 11.33 3.45
CA GLN A 42 -2.32 11.23 2.79
C GLN A 42 -1.64 9.88 3.02
N ILE A 43 -2.06 9.14 4.02
CA ILE A 43 -1.54 7.79 4.26
C ILE A 43 -2.14 6.84 3.22
N VAL A 44 -1.30 6.12 2.52
CA VAL A 44 -1.76 5.09 1.57
C VAL A 44 -2.04 3.82 2.33
N LYS A 45 -3.27 3.40 2.33
CA LYS A 45 -3.68 2.12 2.90
C LYS A 45 -3.66 1.09 1.78
N THR A 46 -2.83 0.07 1.90
CA THR A 46 -2.71 -1.01 0.93
C THR A 46 -3.37 -2.26 1.49
N ILE A 47 -4.39 -2.74 0.80
CA ILE A 47 -5.22 -3.87 1.23
C ILE A 47 -4.96 -5.05 0.31
N ALA A 48 -4.62 -6.20 0.91
CA ALA A 48 -4.44 -7.44 0.18
C ALA A 48 -5.78 -8.16 0.08
N LEU A 49 -6.23 -8.37 -1.13
CA LEU A 49 -7.53 -8.97 -1.44
C LEU A 49 -7.34 -10.15 -2.39
N VAL A 50 -8.34 -11.00 -2.50
CA VAL A 50 -8.32 -12.12 -3.42
C VAL A 50 -9.52 -12.06 -4.36
N LEU A 51 -9.23 -12.18 -5.65
CA LEU A 51 -10.21 -12.47 -6.71
C LEU A 51 -10.00 -13.94 -7.12
N ASP A 52 -9.62 -14.19 -8.37
CA ASP A 52 -9.12 -15.51 -8.76
C ASP A 52 -7.68 -15.70 -8.28
N LYS A 53 -6.96 -14.61 -8.11
CA LYS A 53 -5.60 -14.53 -7.56
C LYS A 53 -5.48 -13.29 -6.68
N PRO A 54 -4.41 -13.21 -5.87
CA PRO A 54 -4.20 -12.04 -5.01
C PRO A 54 -4.07 -10.76 -5.81
N ILE A 55 -4.65 -9.69 -5.24
CA ILE A 55 -4.49 -8.32 -5.74
C ILE A 55 -4.17 -7.39 -4.56
N LEU A 56 -3.61 -6.23 -4.87
CA LEU A 56 -3.45 -5.15 -3.91
C LEU A 56 -4.30 -3.96 -4.33
N LEU A 57 -4.98 -3.36 -3.37
CA LEU A 57 -5.76 -2.15 -3.57
C LEU A 57 -5.24 -1.06 -2.64
N MET A 58 -4.81 0.06 -3.23
CA MET A 58 -4.38 1.24 -2.49
C MET A 58 -5.53 2.23 -2.39
N THR A 59 -5.77 2.75 -1.18
CA THR A 59 -6.76 3.81 -0.97
C THR A 59 -6.17 4.91 -0.09
N ALA A 60 -6.79 6.09 -0.11
CA ALA A 60 -6.51 7.09 0.92
C ALA A 60 -6.90 6.52 2.29
N GLY A 61 -6.14 6.90 3.32
CA GLY A 61 -6.27 6.28 4.64
C GLY A 61 -7.64 6.49 5.30
N ASP A 62 -8.33 7.57 4.96
CA ASP A 62 -9.65 7.90 5.51
C ASP A 62 -10.83 7.35 4.69
N VAL A 63 -10.55 6.51 3.70
CA VAL A 63 -11.56 5.93 2.81
C VAL A 63 -11.70 4.44 3.10
N LYS A 64 -12.94 3.96 3.10
CA LYS A 64 -13.27 2.54 3.25
C LYS A 64 -13.71 1.97 1.90
N ILE A 65 -13.55 0.66 1.72
CA ILE A 65 -14.04 -0.02 0.52
C ILE A 65 -15.58 0.09 0.48
N ASP A 66 -16.09 0.61 -0.63
CA ASP A 66 -17.53 0.54 -0.94
C ASP A 66 -17.79 -0.84 -1.55
N ASN A 67 -18.47 -1.69 -0.82
CA ASN A 67 -18.69 -3.09 -1.22
C ASN A 67 -19.50 -3.19 -2.52
N LYS A 68 -20.43 -2.27 -2.76
CA LYS A 68 -21.21 -2.25 -4.01
C LYS A 68 -20.34 -1.89 -5.20
N LYS A 69 -19.54 -0.82 -5.09
CA LYS A 69 -18.62 -0.41 -6.14
C LYS A 69 -17.59 -1.49 -6.42
N TYR A 70 -17.06 -2.11 -5.38
CA TYR A 70 -16.12 -3.21 -5.52
C TYR A 70 -16.72 -4.36 -6.33
N LYS A 71 -17.91 -4.81 -5.95
CA LYS A 71 -18.61 -5.91 -6.63
C LYS A 71 -18.95 -5.54 -8.08
N ASP A 72 -19.37 -4.30 -8.32
CA ASP A 72 -19.69 -3.85 -9.67
C ASP A 72 -18.46 -3.84 -10.59
N PHE A 73 -17.30 -3.46 -10.06
CA PHE A 73 -16.07 -3.41 -10.84
C PHE A 73 -15.45 -4.82 -11.02
N PHE A 74 -15.26 -5.54 -9.92
CA PHE A 74 -14.55 -6.83 -9.95
C PHE A 74 -15.45 -8.04 -10.18
N LYS A 75 -16.77 -7.86 -10.13
CA LYS A 75 -17.79 -8.93 -10.29
C LYS A 75 -17.75 -9.99 -9.20
N LYS A 76 -17.13 -9.68 -8.06
CA LYS A 76 -17.04 -10.53 -6.87
C LYS A 76 -17.09 -9.68 -5.62
N LYS A 77 -17.52 -10.28 -4.51
CA LYS A 77 -17.48 -9.61 -3.21
C LYS A 77 -16.02 -9.41 -2.77
N ALA A 78 -15.78 -8.31 -2.06
CA ALA A 78 -14.48 -8.06 -1.46
C ALA A 78 -14.16 -9.16 -0.44
N LYS A 79 -12.99 -9.78 -0.58
CA LYS A 79 -12.49 -10.80 0.34
C LYS A 79 -11.03 -10.53 0.62
N MET A 80 -10.69 -10.34 1.88
CA MET A 80 -9.31 -10.09 2.30
C MET A 80 -8.53 -11.40 2.33
N LEU A 81 -7.25 -11.32 1.97
CA LEU A 81 -6.32 -12.42 2.21
C LEU A 81 -6.14 -12.60 3.72
N SER A 82 -5.93 -13.85 4.16
CA SER A 82 -5.52 -14.13 5.53
C SER A 82 -4.15 -13.48 5.82
N ALA A 83 -3.81 -13.33 7.10
CA ALA A 83 -2.50 -12.82 7.50
C ALA A 83 -1.37 -13.69 6.93
N ASP A 84 -1.52 -15.02 6.97
CA ASP A 84 -0.52 -15.95 6.46
C ASP A 84 -0.36 -15.83 4.94
N ASP A 85 -1.46 -15.78 4.21
CA ASP A 85 -1.42 -15.63 2.75
C ASP A 85 -0.87 -14.26 2.33
N THR A 86 -1.20 -13.21 3.08
CA THR A 86 -0.65 -11.88 2.84
C THR A 86 0.88 -11.90 2.96
N LEU A 87 1.39 -12.50 4.02
CA LEU A 87 2.83 -12.62 4.22
C LEU A 87 3.48 -13.45 3.11
N THR A 88 2.88 -14.57 2.73
CA THR A 88 3.41 -15.44 1.67
C THR A 88 3.44 -14.74 0.32
N CYS A 89 2.37 -14.03 -0.05
CA CYS A 89 2.25 -13.39 -1.36
C CYS A 89 3.04 -12.10 -1.48
N THR A 90 3.17 -11.32 -0.41
CA THR A 90 3.77 -9.99 -0.46
C THR A 90 5.13 -9.90 0.23
N THR A 91 5.48 -10.84 1.09
CA THR A 91 6.58 -10.82 2.07
C THR A 91 6.36 -9.80 3.19
N HIS A 92 5.26 -9.08 3.19
CA HIS A 92 4.98 -8.04 4.18
C HIS A 92 3.98 -8.52 5.22
N PRO A 93 4.20 -8.23 6.52
CA PRO A 93 3.22 -8.55 7.56
C PRO A 93 2.02 -7.60 7.46
N VAL A 94 0.88 -8.03 7.99
CA VAL A 94 -0.26 -7.13 8.17
C VAL A 94 0.19 -5.94 9.02
N GLY A 95 -0.14 -4.73 8.57
CA GLY A 95 0.35 -3.48 9.16
C GLY A 95 1.57 -2.90 8.48
N GLY A 96 2.24 -3.69 7.63
CA GLY A 96 3.37 -3.22 6.82
C GLY A 96 3.21 -3.47 5.33
N VAL A 97 2.01 -3.90 4.89
CA VAL A 97 1.76 -4.20 3.48
C VAL A 97 1.91 -2.94 2.64
N CYS A 98 2.67 -3.06 1.55
CA CYS A 98 2.89 -1.99 0.59
C CYS A 98 3.05 -2.60 -0.80
N PRO A 99 3.00 -1.79 -1.87
CA PRO A 99 3.11 -2.31 -3.23
C PRO A 99 4.54 -2.53 -3.70
N PHE A 100 5.51 -2.48 -2.79
CA PHE A 100 6.94 -2.56 -3.12
C PHE A 100 7.55 -3.88 -2.67
N GLY A 101 8.65 -4.28 -3.32
CA GLY A 101 9.44 -5.44 -2.89
C GLY A 101 8.67 -6.75 -2.95
N LEU A 102 7.73 -6.88 -3.87
CA LEU A 102 6.90 -8.08 -3.99
C LEU A 102 7.68 -9.23 -4.60
N PRO A 103 7.53 -10.47 -4.08
CA PRO A 103 8.28 -11.62 -4.58
C PRO A 103 7.79 -12.10 -5.95
N VAL A 104 6.54 -11.80 -6.28
CA VAL A 104 5.91 -12.15 -7.55
C VAL A 104 5.11 -10.96 -8.06
N LYS A 105 4.77 -10.99 -9.34
CA LYS A 105 3.94 -9.93 -9.90
C LYS A 105 2.50 -10.07 -9.38
N ILE A 106 2.00 -9.01 -8.77
CA ILE A 106 0.63 -8.91 -8.26
C ILE A 106 -0.01 -7.70 -8.92
N ASP A 107 -1.25 -7.85 -9.40
CA ASP A 107 -1.99 -6.72 -9.96
C ASP A 107 -2.31 -5.70 -8.86
N ILE A 108 -2.04 -4.45 -9.13
CA ILE A 108 -2.20 -3.35 -8.17
C ILE A 108 -3.23 -2.36 -8.71
N TYR A 109 -4.19 -2.03 -7.85
CA TYR A 109 -5.23 -1.05 -8.13
C TYR A 109 -5.08 0.12 -7.17
N ALA A 110 -5.42 1.32 -7.63
CA ALA A 110 -5.38 2.52 -6.81
C ALA A 110 -6.74 3.21 -6.88
N ASP A 111 -7.33 3.45 -5.71
CA ASP A 111 -8.59 4.18 -5.64
C ASP A 111 -8.37 5.65 -5.97
N LYS A 112 -9.30 6.24 -6.68
CA LYS A 112 -9.18 7.65 -7.08
C LYS A 112 -9.15 8.63 -5.90
N SER A 113 -9.51 8.21 -4.70
CA SER A 113 -9.36 9.04 -3.49
C SER A 113 -7.94 9.54 -3.30
N LEU A 114 -6.94 8.79 -3.78
CA LEU A 114 -5.53 9.20 -3.68
C LEU A 114 -5.18 10.39 -4.58
N ILE A 115 -5.99 10.69 -5.58
CA ILE A 115 -5.73 11.80 -6.51
C ILE A 115 -5.84 13.16 -5.81
N ALA A 116 -6.50 13.23 -4.66
CA ALA A 116 -6.62 14.46 -3.89
C ALA A 116 -5.28 14.96 -3.31
N TYR A 117 -4.25 14.13 -3.29
CA TYR A 117 -2.96 14.48 -2.68
C TYR A 117 -1.81 14.28 -3.67
N ASP A 118 -0.89 15.25 -3.71
CA ASP A 118 0.33 15.14 -4.52
C ASP A 118 1.38 14.27 -3.83
N LEU A 119 1.54 14.44 -2.51
CA LEU A 119 2.44 13.65 -1.68
C LEU A 119 1.65 12.66 -0.85
N VAL A 120 2.02 11.39 -0.93
CA VAL A 120 1.35 10.31 -0.21
C VAL A 120 2.37 9.47 0.54
N ILE A 121 1.92 8.72 1.55
CA ILE A 121 2.80 8.01 2.48
C ILE A 121 2.34 6.56 2.63
N PRO A 122 2.86 5.64 1.82
CA PRO A 122 2.62 4.21 2.02
C PRO A 122 3.56 3.62 3.08
N ALA A 123 3.18 2.48 3.63
CA ALA A 123 4.08 1.66 4.44
C ALA A 123 5.26 1.17 3.59
N ALA A 124 6.30 0.70 4.23
CA ALA A 124 7.52 0.25 3.55
C ALA A 124 7.98 -1.15 3.99
N GLY A 125 7.03 -2.02 4.34
CA GLY A 125 7.29 -3.44 4.58
C GLY A 125 7.39 -3.85 6.03
N SER A 126 7.20 -2.94 6.99
CA SER A 126 7.15 -3.24 8.41
C SER A 126 6.12 -2.37 9.11
N ARG A 127 5.84 -2.70 10.37
CA ARG A 127 4.85 -1.96 11.17
C ARG A 127 5.34 -0.60 11.67
N ASN A 128 6.58 -0.24 11.38
CA ASN A 128 7.17 1.03 11.82
C ASN A 128 7.98 1.71 10.72
N SER A 129 7.71 1.39 9.47
CA SER A 129 8.41 1.99 8.34
C SER A 129 7.43 2.56 7.32
N SER A 130 7.85 3.63 6.66
CA SER A 130 7.05 4.34 5.67
C SER A 130 7.96 5.03 4.66
N VAL A 131 7.40 5.48 3.55
CA VAL A 131 8.11 6.29 2.58
C VAL A 131 7.21 7.44 2.12
N LYS A 132 7.79 8.64 1.97
CA LYS A 132 7.11 9.79 1.38
C LYS A 132 7.38 9.78 -0.11
N ILE A 133 6.33 9.75 -0.92
CA ILE A 133 6.47 9.63 -2.36
C ILE A 133 5.42 10.48 -3.08
N GLN A 134 5.79 11.05 -4.22
CA GLN A 134 4.84 11.72 -5.08
C GLN A 134 3.84 10.70 -5.62
N ARG A 135 2.56 11.04 -5.60
CA ARG A 135 1.48 10.14 -6.06
C ARG A 135 1.71 9.65 -7.49
N LYS A 136 2.10 10.54 -8.40
CA LYS A 136 2.39 10.16 -9.79
C LYS A 136 3.47 9.10 -9.87
N ARG A 137 4.53 9.28 -9.09
CA ARG A 137 5.63 8.33 -9.09
C ARG A 137 5.22 6.99 -8.49
N LEU A 138 4.42 7.01 -7.43
CA LEU A 138 3.87 5.78 -6.86
C LEU A 138 3.07 5.00 -7.92
N PHE A 139 2.21 5.67 -8.65
CA PHE A 139 1.40 5.03 -9.69
C PHE A 139 2.25 4.51 -10.85
N GLU A 140 3.28 5.25 -11.24
CA GLU A 140 4.22 4.80 -12.28
C GLU A 140 5.01 3.55 -11.86
N MET A 141 5.54 3.56 -10.64
CA MET A 141 6.33 2.45 -10.12
C MET A 141 5.51 1.17 -9.97
N THR A 142 4.27 1.30 -9.56
CA THR A 142 3.39 0.15 -9.29
C THR A 142 2.59 -0.27 -10.52
N LYS A 143 2.52 0.57 -11.55
CA LYS A 143 1.65 0.38 -12.72
C LYS A 143 0.19 0.18 -12.29
N ALA A 144 -0.23 0.88 -11.24
CA ALA A 144 -1.55 0.73 -10.67
C ALA A 144 -2.65 1.15 -11.66
N VAL A 145 -3.74 0.39 -11.67
CA VAL A 145 -4.96 0.73 -12.41
C VAL A 145 -5.84 1.57 -11.50
N ILE A 146 -6.21 2.76 -11.95
CA ILE A 146 -7.05 3.66 -11.16
C ILE A 146 -8.50 3.19 -11.21
N VAL A 147 -9.13 3.08 -10.05
CA VAL A 147 -10.51 2.64 -9.88
C VAL A 147 -11.25 3.61 -8.96
N ASP A 148 -12.57 3.54 -8.96
CA ASP A 148 -13.41 4.38 -8.08
C ASP A 148 -14.01 3.56 -6.95
#